data_7ac06143333257a77b085507fb65a8cb
#
_entry.id   7ac06143333257a77b085507fb65a8cb
#
_cell.length_a   1.000
_cell.length_b   1.000
_cell.length_c   1.000
_cell.angle_alpha   90.00
_cell.angle_beta   90.00
_cell.angle_gamma   90.00
#
_symmetry.space_group_name_H-M   'P 1'
#
loop_
_entity.id
_entity.type
_entity.pdbx_description
1 polymer ?
#
loop_
_entity_poly.entity_id
_entity_poly.type
_entity_poly.pdbx_seq_one_letter_code
_entity_poly.pdbx_strand_id
1 'polypeptide(L)'
;MKYLCLAYEEESKLNALSKSEWDALRAETLTYVEELRSSGRLISTEPLQSVSTAATVRVRDGKLSITDGPFAETKETLGGFFLINASDLNEAIRVASKWPSVRLGSIEVRPIEAGLPPDRRYV
;
A
#
# COMPACT_ATOMS: atom_id res chain seq x y z
N MET A 1 9.96 3.38 15.03
CA MET A 1 9.24 4.32 14.14
C MET A 1 8.27 3.57 13.26
N LYS A 2 7.19 4.24 12.90
CA LYS A 2 6.18 3.64 12.03
C LYS A 2 6.37 4.11 10.59
N TYR A 3 6.18 3.20 9.67
CA TYR A 3 6.24 3.46 8.22
C TYR A 3 5.01 2.88 7.56
N LEU A 4 4.39 3.66 6.67
CA LEU A 4 3.31 3.17 5.83
C LEU A 4 3.89 2.76 4.49
N CYS A 5 3.62 1.53 4.10
CA CYS A 5 4.04 0.98 2.82
C CYS A 5 2.81 0.87 1.92
N LEU A 6 2.83 1.59 0.82
CA LEU A 6 1.73 1.66 -0.14
C LEU A 6 2.07 0.78 -1.34
N ALA A 7 1.31 -0.27 -1.53
CA ALA A 7 1.54 -1.23 -2.60
C ALA A 7 0.75 -0.82 -3.84
N TYR A 8 1.49 -0.41 -4.88
CA TYR A 8 0.93 -0.06 -6.19
C TYR A 8 1.13 -1.21 -7.15
N GLU A 9 0.11 -1.51 -7.93
CA GLU A 9 0.13 -2.65 -8.84
C GLU A 9 -0.73 -2.36 -10.08
N GLU A 10 -0.38 -3.04 -11.18
CA GLU A 10 -1.17 -3.01 -12.40
C GLU A 10 -2.16 -4.16 -12.36
N GLU A 11 -3.45 -3.85 -12.17
CA GLU A 11 -4.49 -4.88 -11.97
C GLU A 11 -4.52 -5.91 -13.10
N SER A 12 -4.31 -5.47 -14.35
CA SER A 12 -4.30 -6.36 -15.51
C SER A 12 -3.18 -7.41 -15.44
N LYS A 13 -2.02 -7.06 -14.87
CA LYS A 13 -0.93 -8.03 -14.68
C LYS A 13 -1.30 -9.11 -13.67
N LEU A 14 -1.93 -8.72 -12.57
CA LEU A 14 -2.37 -9.69 -11.56
C LEU A 14 -3.48 -10.57 -12.11
N ASN A 15 -4.42 -9.99 -12.85
CA ASN A 15 -5.51 -10.75 -13.47
C ASN A 15 -5.02 -11.69 -14.58
N ALA A 16 -3.85 -11.43 -15.16
CA ALA A 16 -3.25 -12.29 -16.17
C ALA A 16 -2.51 -13.50 -15.60
N LEU A 17 -2.29 -13.54 -14.28
CA LEU A 17 -1.68 -14.69 -13.63
C LEU A 17 -2.60 -15.91 -13.75
N SER A 18 -1.99 -17.09 -13.94
CA SER A 18 -2.75 -18.34 -13.84
C SER A 18 -3.19 -18.55 -12.39
N LYS A 19 -4.16 -19.45 -12.20
CA LYS A 19 -4.61 -19.79 -10.84
C LYS A 19 -3.45 -20.26 -9.97
N SER A 20 -2.56 -21.11 -10.52
CA SER A 20 -1.42 -21.63 -9.76
C SER A 20 -0.41 -20.53 -9.42
N GLU A 21 -0.17 -19.60 -10.34
CA GLU A 21 0.70 -18.44 -10.09
C GLU A 21 0.12 -17.52 -9.01
N TRP A 22 -1.18 -17.25 -9.10
CA TRP A 22 -1.87 -16.45 -8.08
C TRP A 22 -1.84 -17.13 -6.71
N ASP A 23 -2.15 -18.43 -6.66
CA ASP A 23 -2.12 -19.19 -5.41
C ASP A 23 -0.72 -19.17 -4.77
N ALA A 24 0.33 -19.29 -5.59
CA ALA A 24 1.71 -19.23 -5.12
C ALA A 24 2.06 -17.84 -4.57
N LEU A 25 1.69 -16.79 -5.28
CA LEU A 25 1.93 -15.40 -4.83
C LEU A 25 1.20 -15.11 -3.52
N ARG A 26 -0.06 -15.53 -3.43
CA ARG A 26 -0.87 -15.36 -2.23
C ARG A 26 -0.28 -16.11 -1.04
N ALA A 27 0.13 -17.36 -1.24
CA ALA A 27 0.73 -18.17 -0.18
C ALA A 27 2.05 -17.56 0.31
N GLU A 28 2.90 -17.10 -0.60
CA GLU A 28 4.15 -16.43 -0.27
C GLU A 28 3.89 -15.15 0.53
N THR A 29 2.89 -14.37 0.13
CA THR A 29 2.51 -13.14 0.84
C THR A 29 2.02 -13.43 2.25
N LEU A 30 1.14 -14.42 2.41
CA LEU A 30 0.62 -14.79 3.73
C LEU A 30 1.72 -15.30 4.66
N THR A 31 2.69 -16.05 4.13
CA THR A 31 3.86 -16.49 4.89
C THR A 31 4.69 -15.31 5.37
N TYR A 32 4.94 -14.35 4.49
CA TYR A 32 5.71 -13.15 4.84
C TYR A 32 4.97 -12.28 5.86
N VAL A 33 3.67 -12.12 5.71
CA VAL A 33 2.82 -11.42 6.68
C VAL A 33 2.96 -12.04 8.06
N GLU A 34 2.92 -13.37 8.14
CA GLU A 34 3.05 -14.08 9.43
C GLU A 34 4.45 -13.89 10.04
N GLU A 35 5.49 -13.92 9.23
CA GLU A 35 6.86 -13.63 9.70
C GLU A 35 6.96 -12.22 10.28
N LEU A 36 6.40 -11.22 9.59
CA LEU A 36 6.41 -9.84 10.05
C LEU A 36 5.59 -9.66 11.33
N ARG A 37 4.45 -10.36 11.42
CA ARG A 37 3.61 -10.32 12.61
C ARG A 37 4.32 -10.94 13.81
N SER A 38 4.90 -12.11 13.62
CA SER A 38 5.61 -12.83 14.69
C SER A 38 6.84 -12.10 15.20
N SER A 39 7.51 -11.34 14.32
CA SER A 39 8.68 -10.53 14.69
C SER A 39 8.31 -9.18 15.33
N GLY A 40 7.02 -8.86 15.44
CA GLY A 40 6.54 -7.58 15.98
C GLY A 40 6.67 -6.41 15.03
N ARG A 41 7.01 -6.65 13.76
CA ARG A 41 7.19 -5.59 12.76
C ARG A 41 5.89 -5.15 12.13
N LEU A 42 4.94 -6.04 11.93
CA LEU A 42 3.67 -5.71 11.30
C LEU A 42 2.66 -5.19 12.30
N ILE A 43 2.12 -4.00 12.04
CA ILE A 43 1.05 -3.40 12.81
C ILE A 43 -0.30 -3.71 12.16
N SER A 44 -0.41 -3.49 10.83
CA SER A 44 -1.65 -3.65 10.09
C SER A 44 -1.36 -3.84 8.61
N THR A 45 -2.21 -4.59 7.93
CA THR A 45 -2.16 -4.74 6.47
C THR A 45 -3.55 -5.04 5.95
N GLU A 46 -3.92 -4.42 4.83
CA GLU A 46 -5.20 -4.66 4.18
C GLU A 46 -5.05 -4.60 2.66
N PRO A 47 -5.60 -5.56 1.92
CA PRO A 47 -5.76 -5.44 0.49
C PRO A 47 -6.97 -4.55 0.18
N LEU A 48 -6.93 -3.87 -0.96
CA LEU A 48 -8.05 -3.08 -1.44
C LEU A 48 -8.75 -3.79 -2.61
N GLN A 49 -10.03 -3.49 -2.79
CA GLN A 49 -10.74 -3.91 -3.98
C GLN A 49 -10.24 -3.13 -5.20
N SER A 50 -10.63 -3.58 -6.38
CA SER A 50 -10.28 -2.91 -7.63
C SER A 50 -10.65 -1.43 -7.63
N VAL A 51 -9.86 -0.62 -8.33
CA VAL A 51 -10.15 0.81 -8.54
C VAL A 51 -11.52 1.04 -9.18
N SER A 52 -12.09 0.02 -9.84
CA SER A 52 -13.45 0.11 -10.38
C SER A 52 -14.52 0.32 -9.30
N THR A 53 -14.20 -0.01 -8.04
CA THR A 53 -15.10 0.20 -6.89
C THR A 53 -14.82 1.51 -6.16
N ALA A 54 -13.80 2.26 -6.57
CA ALA A 54 -13.38 3.49 -5.89
C ALA A 54 -14.36 4.64 -6.16
N ALA A 55 -14.41 5.56 -5.21
CA ALA A 55 -15.07 6.84 -5.38
C ALA A 55 -14.13 7.95 -4.91
N THR A 56 -14.09 9.05 -5.63
CA THR A 56 -13.26 10.20 -5.28
C THR A 56 -14.14 11.38 -4.90
N VAL A 57 -13.88 11.95 -3.75
CA VAL A 57 -14.65 13.06 -3.19
C VAL A 57 -13.82 14.33 -3.26
N ARG A 58 -14.40 15.40 -3.82
CA ARG A 58 -13.79 16.73 -3.85
C ARG A 58 -14.78 17.78 -3.39
N VAL A 59 -14.26 18.80 -2.72
CA VAL A 59 -15.04 20.02 -2.45
C VAL A 59 -14.27 21.18 -3.04
N ARG A 60 -14.88 21.89 -3.99
CA ARG A 60 -14.28 23.05 -4.67
C ARG A 60 -15.29 24.18 -4.63
N ASP A 61 -14.87 25.35 -4.14
CA ASP A 61 -15.74 26.53 -4.01
C ASP A 61 -17.03 26.21 -3.26
N GLY A 62 -16.92 25.41 -2.17
CA GLY A 62 -18.06 25.00 -1.37
C GLY A 62 -18.95 23.92 -2.00
N LYS A 63 -18.59 23.41 -3.18
CA LYS A 63 -19.40 22.40 -3.90
C LYS A 63 -18.79 21.01 -3.75
N LEU A 64 -19.63 20.07 -3.33
CA LEU A 64 -19.28 18.65 -3.27
C LEU A 64 -19.32 18.02 -4.65
N SER A 65 -18.28 17.29 -5.00
CA SER A 65 -18.18 16.50 -6.22
C SER A 65 -17.78 15.08 -5.86
N ILE A 66 -18.53 14.11 -6.34
CA ILE A 66 -18.23 12.68 -6.16
C ILE A 66 -18.07 12.07 -7.54
N THR A 67 -16.89 11.48 -7.79
CA THR A 67 -16.57 10.85 -9.07
C THR A 67 -16.29 9.39 -8.84
N ASP A 68 -16.85 8.51 -9.68
CA ASP A 68 -16.51 7.09 -9.66
C ASP A 68 -15.07 6.91 -10.17
N GLY A 69 -14.33 6.01 -9.49
CA GLY A 69 -12.96 5.73 -9.85
C GLY A 69 -11.93 6.40 -8.95
N PRO A 70 -10.63 6.12 -9.17
CA PRO A 70 -9.55 6.68 -8.38
C PRO A 70 -9.37 8.18 -8.67
N PHE A 71 -8.70 8.90 -7.76
CA PHE A 71 -8.47 10.33 -7.93
C PHE A 71 -7.61 10.66 -9.15
N ALA A 72 -6.77 9.72 -9.58
CA ALA A 72 -5.93 9.84 -10.78
C ALA A 72 -5.91 8.51 -11.52
N GLU A 73 -5.94 8.57 -12.84
CA GLU A 73 -5.81 7.39 -13.67
C GLU A 73 -4.35 7.14 -14.01
N THR A 74 -3.83 6.04 -13.48
CA THR A 74 -2.44 5.65 -13.61
C THR A 74 -2.36 4.18 -13.98
N LYS A 75 -1.22 3.77 -14.54
CA LYS A 75 -0.99 2.39 -14.93
C LYS A 75 -0.94 1.47 -13.72
N GLU A 76 -0.18 1.88 -12.70
CA GLU A 76 -0.15 1.20 -11.40
C GLU A 76 -1.06 1.94 -10.44
N THR A 77 -1.92 1.21 -9.73
CA THR A 77 -2.90 1.76 -8.81
C THR A 77 -2.70 1.20 -7.42
N LEU A 78 -3.13 1.93 -6.41
CA LEU A 78 -3.00 1.49 -5.03
C LEU A 78 -3.87 0.25 -4.83
N GLY A 79 -3.23 -0.88 -4.51
CA GLY A 79 -3.91 -2.16 -4.28
C GLY A 79 -3.94 -2.61 -2.84
N GLY A 80 -3.21 -1.96 -1.96
CA GLY A 80 -3.18 -2.30 -0.54
C GLY A 80 -2.10 -1.54 0.20
N PHE A 81 -2.02 -1.79 1.49
CA PHE A 81 -0.99 -1.20 2.33
C PHE A 81 -0.55 -2.15 3.43
N PHE A 82 0.62 -1.88 3.98
CA PHE A 82 1.04 -2.46 5.25
C PHE A 82 1.74 -1.39 6.09
N LEU A 83 1.38 -1.37 7.35
CA LEU A 83 1.92 -0.45 8.35
C LEU A 83 2.87 -1.24 9.24
N ILE A 84 4.11 -0.78 9.36
CA ILE A 84 5.17 -1.50 10.06
C ILE A 84 5.90 -0.63 11.08
N ASN A 85 6.48 -1.30 12.07
CA ASN A 85 7.52 -0.73 12.92
C ASN A 85 8.89 -1.07 12.30
N ALA A 86 9.76 -0.09 12.20
CA ALA A 86 11.14 -0.29 11.77
C ALA A 86 12.04 0.70 12.51
N SER A 87 13.32 0.35 12.66
CA SER A 87 14.29 1.19 13.36
C SER A 87 14.61 2.46 12.58
N ASP A 88 14.61 2.35 11.25
CA ASP A 88 14.92 3.46 10.35
C ASP A 88 14.35 3.18 8.95
N LEU A 89 14.49 4.14 8.05
CA LEU A 89 14.01 4.02 6.67
C LEU A 89 14.68 2.85 5.94
N ASN A 90 15.97 2.61 6.17
CA ASN A 90 16.68 1.51 5.50
C ASN A 90 16.09 0.15 5.89
N GLU A 91 15.75 -0.05 7.16
CA GLU A 91 15.07 -1.27 7.58
C GLU A 91 13.68 -1.38 6.94
N ALA A 92 12.93 -0.29 6.89
CA ALA A 92 11.60 -0.27 6.25
C ALA A 92 11.70 -0.63 4.77
N ILE A 93 12.71 -0.11 4.06
CA ILE A 93 12.97 -0.45 2.66
C ILE A 93 13.30 -1.94 2.51
N ARG A 94 14.11 -2.50 3.40
CA ARG A 94 14.42 -3.94 3.37
C ARG A 94 13.16 -4.78 3.54
N VAL A 95 12.29 -4.39 4.46
CA VAL A 95 11.00 -5.08 4.66
C VAL A 95 10.15 -4.99 3.39
N ALA A 96 10.01 -3.80 2.82
CA ALA A 96 9.23 -3.59 1.62
C ALA A 96 9.78 -4.35 0.42
N SER A 97 11.10 -4.47 0.30
CA SER A 97 11.75 -5.14 -0.82
C SER A 97 11.46 -6.64 -0.88
N LYS A 98 11.06 -7.23 0.23
CA LYS A 98 10.70 -8.66 0.34
C LYS A 98 9.21 -8.91 0.20
N TRP A 99 8.40 -7.87 0.10
CA TRP A 99 6.97 -8.04 -0.12
C TRP A 99 6.76 -8.61 -1.52
N PRO A 100 6.10 -9.79 -1.64
CA PRO A 100 6.12 -10.53 -2.91
C PRO A 100 5.60 -9.77 -4.13
N SER A 101 4.56 -8.95 -3.97
CA SER A 101 3.99 -8.21 -5.09
C SER A 101 4.89 -7.08 -5.61
N VAL A 102 5.98 -6.74 -4.91
CA VAL A 102 6.94 -5.74 -5.41
C VAL A 102 7.55 -6.16 -6.75
N ARG A 103 7.58 -7.45 -7.02
CA ARG A 103 8.08 -7.98 -8.30
C ARG A 103 7.15 -7.65 -9.48
N LEU A 104 5.90 -7.31 -9.20
CA LEU A 104 4.89 -7.01 -10.22
C LEU A 104 4.40 -5.55 -10.14
N GLY A 105 4.97 -4.76 -9.26
CA GLY A 105 4.55 -3.40 -9.05
C GLY A 105 5.59 -2.60 -8.27
N SER A 106 5.12 -1.67 -7.47
CA SER A 106 5.97 -0.76 -6.71
C SER A 106 5.44 -0.60 -5.29
N ILE A 107 6.34 -0.35 -4.34
CA ILE A 107 5.94 -0.03 -2.98
C ILE A 107 6.55 1.31 -2.59
N GLU A 108 5.70 2.26 -2.24
CA GLU A 108 6.15 3.53 -1.68
C GLU A 108 6.25 3.39 -0.17
N VAL A 109 7.38 3.74 0.41
CA VAL A 109 7.63 3.68 1.86
C VAL A 109 7.65 5.10 2.39
N ARG A 110 6.79 5.40 3.36
CA ARG A 110 6.67 6.74 3.90
C ARG A 110 6.60 6.73 5.41
N PRO A 111 7.45 7.53 6.11
CA PRO A 111 7.37 7.63 7.57
C PRO A 111 6.02 8.19 8.01
N ILE A 112 5.49 7.64 9.10
CA ILE A 112 4.31 8.22 9.75
C ILE A 112 4.76 9.40 10.60
N GLU A 113 4.05 10.50 10.48
CA GLU A 113 4.31 11.68 11.31
C GLU A 113 3.86 11.43 12.75
N ALA A 114 4.80 11.42 13.68
CA ALA A 114 4.50 11.15 15.09
C ALA A 114 3.98 12.39 15.83
N GLY A 115 4.30 13.59 15.34
CA GLY A 115 3.84 14.83 15.96
C GLY A 115 3.81 15.94 14.94
N LEU A 116 2.62 16.51 14.68
CA LEU A 116 2.47 17.59 13.72
C LEU A 116 3.09 18.88 14.26
N PRO A 117 3.91 19.60 13.45
CA PRO A 117 4.34 20.94 13.81
C PRO A 117 3.15 21.85 14.05
N PRO A 118 3.22 22.82 14.99
CA PRO A 118 2.09 23.68 15.30
C PRO A 118 1.78 24.72 14.22
N ASP A 119 2.73 25.01 13.36
CA ASP A 119 2.67 26.12 12.40
C ASP A 119 2.56 25.70 10.93
N ARG A 120 2.75 24.39 10.65
CA ARG A 120 2.67 23.90 9.26
C ARG A 120 2.41 22.40 9.25
N ARG A 121 1.89 21.90 8.13
CA ARG A 121 1.62 20.47 7.97
C ARG A 121 2.88 19.68 7.58
N TYR A 122 3.69 20.24 6.70
CA TYR A 122 4.91 19.58 6.20
C TYR A 122 6.14 20.41 6.54
N VAL A 123 7.18 19.70 6.83
CA VAL A 123 8.48 20.29 7.16
C VAL A 123 9.36 20.36 5.94
#